data_2f98cd7ff54c43bf67d9f804ba0113c5
#
_entry.id   2f98cd7ff54c43bf67d9f804ba0113c5
#
_cell.length_a   1.000
_cell.length_b   1.000
_cell.length_c   1.000
_cell.angle_alpha   90.00
_cell.angle_beta   90.00
_cell.angle_gamma   90.00
#
_symmetry.space_group_name_H-M   'P 1'
#
loop_
_entity.id
_entity.type
_entity.pdbx_description
1 polymer ?
#
loop_
_entity_poly.entity_id
_entity_poly.type
_entity_poly.pdbx_seq_one_letter_code
_entity_poly.pdbx_strand_id
1 'polypeptide(L)'
;GYFNPISNEFQSSSTGVYNFLYSLNKELEKGTKTPCSLILLDEANLSPIEHYWSSFMGISDLKGNKPIKLGEDDLKIPEHLRFVATINYDNTTEFLSHRVLDRAPVILLENSNISPSMIDKIQNSNNLLDMPITYDVLEYYFGVVNYIPELTDKEQRIFDQIKLVLEDKKFDLGKTIQISNRKSIAIRQYCNKARPLMRAYSDDNDVLALDYAILQLI
;
A
#
# COMPACT_ATOMS: atom_id res chain seq x y z
N GLY A 1 -16.02 13.62 4.32
CA GLY A 1 -16.92 14.67 4.80
C GLY A 1 -16.53 16.06 4.28
N TYR A 2 -17.31 17.03 4.57
CA TYR A 2 -17.07 18.41 4.18
C TYR A 2 -17.47 19.36 5.31
N PHE A 3 -16.85 20.53 5.32
CA PHE A 3 -17.21 21.59 6.24
C PHE A 3 -18.36 22.43 5.65
N ASN A 4 -19.48 22.48 6.35
CA ASN A 4 -20.62 23.26 5.91
C ASN A 4 -20.43 24.74 6.34
N PRO A 5 -20.24 25.67 5.39
CA PRO A 5 -19.97 27.07 5.73
C PRO A 5 -21.17 27.79 6.34
N ILE A 6 -22.38 27.26 6.22
CA ILE A 6 -23.61 27.86 6.74
C ILE A 6 -23.79 27.50 8.22
N SER A 7 -23.66 26.21 8.58
CA SER A 7 -23.78 25.76 9.97
C SER A 7 -22.48 25.87 10.75
N ASN A 8 -21.37 26.11 10.07
CA ASN A 8 -20.01 26.09 10.63
C ASN A 8 -19.65 24.76 11.32
N GLU A 9 -20.19 23.66 10.79
CA GLU A 9 -20.00 22.32 11.32
C GLU A 9 -19.45 21.39 10.26
N PHE A 10 -18.66 20.40 10.70
CA PHE A 10 -18.22 19.29 9.85
C PHE A 10 -19.36 18.29 9.65
N GLN A 11 -19.68 17.99 8.40
CA GLN A 11 -20.64 16.95 8.02
C GLN A 11 -19.91 15.75 7.42
N SER A 12 -20.13 14.58 8.03
CA SER A 12 -19.58 13.32 7.49
C SER A 12 -20.23 12.98 6.15
N SER A 13 -19.46 12.36 5.24
CA SER A 13 -20.02 11.87 3.98
C SER A 13 -20.91 10.65 4.21
N SER A 14 -21.80 10.38 3.25
CA SER A 14 -22.68 9.21 3.25
C SER A 14 -21.92 7.87 3.15
N THR A 15 -20.63 7.88 2.80
CA THR A 15 -19.79 6.68 2.69
C THR A 15 -19.53 5.99 4.03
N GLY A 16 -19.76 6.66 5.14
CA GLY A 16 -19.54 6.11 6.48
C GLY A 16 -18.08 5.97 6.90
N VAL A 17 -17.11 6.33 6.05
CA VAL A 17 -15.66 6.18 6.34
C VAL A 17 -15.26 6.97 7.59
N TYR A 18 -15.75 8.19 7.74
CA TYR A 18 -15.49 9.00 8.94
C TYR A 18 -15.98 8.31 10.20
N ASN A 19 -17.24 7.84 10.22
CA ASN A 19 -17.84 7.16 11.37
C ASN A 19 -17.08 5.86 11.69
N PHE A 20 -16.63 5.14 10.67
CA PHE A 20 -15.84 3.95 10.84
C PHE A 20 -14.48 4.26 11.49
N LEU A 21 -13.74 5.25 10.99
CA LEU A 21 -12.46 5.68 11.58
C LEU A 21 -12.63 6.19 13.01
N TYR A 22 -13.69 6.93 13.28
CA TYR A 22 -14.03 7.42 14.60
C TYR A 22 -14.33 6.28 15.58
N SER A 23 -15.07 5.26 15.14
CA SER A 23 -15.33 4.07 15.98
C SER A 23 -14.05 3.29 16.29
N LEU A 24 -13.18 3.10 15.31
CA LEU A 24 -11.86 2.48 15.51
C LEU A 24 -10.99 3.27 16.50
N ASN A 25 -11.01 4.60 16.40
CA ASN A 25 -10.26 5.44 17.34
C ASN A 25 -10.77 5.30 18.78
N LYS A 26 -12.09 5.22 18.98
CA LYS A 26 -12.67 4.97 20.30
C LYS A 26 -12.26 3.61 20.87
N GLU A 27 -12.15 2.58 20.04
CA GLU A 27 -11.67 1.27 20.51
C GLU A 27 -10.19 1.33 20.91
N LEU A 28 -9.35 2.06 20.15
CA LEU A 28 -7.95 2.29 20.52
C LEU A 28 -7.81 3.02 21.86
N GLU A 29 -8.65 4.02 22.13
CA GLU A 29 -8.64 4.78 23.39
C GLU A 29 -9.01 3.90 24.60
N LYS A 30 -9.84 2.89 24.39
CA LYS A 30 -10.19 1.89 25.42
C LYS A 30 -9.09 0.84 25.62
N GLY A 31 -8.01 0.87 24.81
CA GLY A 31 -6.97 -0.14 24.82
C GLY A 31 -7.40 -1.49 24.23
N THR A 32 -8.51 -1.52 23.48
CA THR A 32 -9.01 -2.72 22.83
C THR A 32 -8.22 -2.97 21.54
N LYS A 33 -7.87 -4.23 21.29
CA LYS A 33 -7.29 -4.61 20.00
C LYS A 33 -8.33 -4.38 18.89
N THR A 34 -8.00 -3.52 17.93
CA THR A 34 -8.87 -3.27 16.78
C THR A 34 -8.75 -4.42 15.77
N PRO A 35 -9.84 -4.76 15.06
CA PRO A 35 -9.80 -5.79 14.04
C PRO A 35 -8.95 -5.35 12.84
N CYS A 36 -8.41 -6.32 12.09
CA CYS A 36 -7.85 -6.04 10.78
C CYS A 36 -8.93 -5.45 9.87
N SER A 37 -8.66 -4.30 9.33
CA SER A 37 -9.63 -3.53 8.57
C SER A 37 -9.03 -3.04 7.25
N LEU A 38 -9.88 -2.98 6.22
CA LEU A 38 -9.51 -2.51 4.89
C LEU A 38 -10.48 -1.42 4.45
N ILE A 39 -9.95 -0.31 3.99
CA ILE A 39 -10.72 0.72 3.28
C ILE A 39 -10.31 0.64 1.80
N LEU A 40 -11.29 0.36 0.95
CA LEU A 40 -11.13 0.37 -0.50
C LEU A 40 -11.56 1.74 -1.04
N LEU A 41 -10.67 2.37 -1.79
CA LEU A 41 -10.93 3.56 -2.59
C LEU A 41 -11.09 3.13 -4.04
N ASP A 42 -12.32 2.93 -4.46
CA ASP A 42 -12.59 2.51 -5.84
C ASP A 42 -12.49 3.71 -6.77
N GLU A 43 -11.87 3.51 -7.94
CA GLU A 43 -11.64 4.53 -8.96
C GLU A 43 -11.00 5.81 -8.40
N ALA A 44 -9.97 5.65 -7.59
CA ALA A 44 -9.39 6.74 -6.79
C ALA A 44 -8.83 7.90 -7.62
N ASN A 45 -8.54 7.72 -8.90
CA ASN A 45 -8.00 8.74 -9.78
C ASN A 45 -9.02 9.36 -10.76
N LEU A 46 -10.31 9.28 -10.47
CA LEU A 46 -11.32 10.10 -11.17
C LEU A 46 -11.17 11.61 -10.89
N SER A 47 -10.48 11.93 -9.80
CA SER A 47 -10.05 13.29 -9.47
C SER A 47 -8.67 13.24 -8.82
N PRO A 48 -7.91 14.36 -8.79
CA PRO A 48 -6.61 14.36 -8.13
C PRO A 48 -6.71 13.85 -6.70
N ILE A 49 -6.05 12.73 -6.42
CA ILE A 49 -6.15 12.01 -5.14
C ILE A 49 -5.74 12.88 -3.94
N GLU A 50 -4.86 13.85 -4.16
CA GLU A 50 -4.41 14.78 -3.15
C GLU A 50 -5.52 15.66 -2.59
N HIS A 51 -6.59 15.91 -3.35
CA HIS A 51 -7.69 16.77 -2.92
C HIS A 51 -8.45 16.16 -1.74
N TYR A 52 -8.61 14.85 -1.72
CA TYR A 52 -9.36 14.17 -0.67
C TYR A 52 -8.50 13.30 0.24
N TRP A 53 -7.27 12.94 -0.20
CA TRP A 53 -6.36 12.08 0.53
C TRP A 53 -5.25 12.81 1.28
N SER A 54 -5.19 14.14 1.20
CA SER A 54 -4.09 14.95 1.78
C SER A 54 -3.87 14.68 3.27
N SER A 55 -4.93 14.56 4.05
CA SER A 55 -4.85 14.28 5.50
C SER A 55 -4.27 12.88 5.79
N PHE A 56 -4.36 11.96 4.86
CA PHE A 56 -3.88 10.59 4.99
C PHE A 56 -2.45 10.37 4.46
N MET A 57 -1.89 11.33 3.75
CA MET A 57 -0.55 11.21 3.16
C MET A 57 0.56 10.92 4.18
N GLY A 58 0.37 11.33 5.43
CA GLY A 58 1.32 11.09 6.52
C GLY A 58 1.28 9.68 7.11
N ILE A 59 0.29 8.85 6.78
CA ILE A 59 0.16 7.48 7.32
C ILE A 59 1.34 6.60 6.92
N SER A 60 1.85 6.79 5.70
CA SER A 60 3.01 6.04 5.19
C SER A 60 4.35 6.54 5.72
N ASP A 61 4.37 7.60 6.51
CA ASP A 61 5.60 8.09 7.11
C ASP A 61 5.99 7.19 8.30
N LEU A 62 7.19 6.62 8.25
CA LEU A 62 7.73 5.60 9.16
C LEU A 62 7.85 6.04 10.63
N LYS A 63 7.56 7.29 10.97
CA LYS A 63 7.70 7.81 12.33
C LYS A 63 6.34 8.14 12.96
N GLY A 64 5.79 7.10 13.59
CA GLY A 64 4.78 7.26 14.63
C GLY A 64 3.37 7.54 14.11
N ASN A 65 2.39 6.95 14.78
CA ASN A 65 0.97 7.21 14.63
C ASN A 65 0.63 8.67 14.95
N LYS A 66 0.96 9.58 14.03
CA LYS A 66 0.46 10.94 14.14
C LYS A 66 -1.06 10.91 13.89
N PRO A 67 -1.85 11.55 14.73
CA PRO A 67 -3.27 11.65 14.48
C PRO A 67 -3.52 12.37 13.17
N ILE A 68 -4.56 11.94 12.47
CA ILE A 68 -5.05 12.58 11.25
C ILE A 68 -6.17 13.53 11.65
N LYS A 69 -6.08 14.76 11.21
CA LYS A 69 -7.15 15.73 11.44
C LYS A 69 -8.24 15.55 10.40
N LEU A 70 -9.44 15.15 10.86
CA LEU A 70 -10.63 15.04 10.03
C LEU A 70 -11.75 15.87 10.65
N GLY A 71 -12.06 17.00 10.02
CA GLY A 71 -12.95 17.98 10.62
C GLY A 71 -12.32 18.59 11.86
N GLU A 72 -12.99 18.46 13.00
CA GLU A 72 -12.51 18.94 14.30
C GLU A 72 -11.77 17.86 15.10
N ASP A 73 -11.85 16.59 14.67
CA ASP A 73 -11.29 15.45 15.38
C ASP A 73 -9.85 15.13 14.95
N ASP A 74 -9.03 14.79 15.93
CA ASP A 74 -7.71 14.21 15.74
C ASP A 74 -7.80 12.69 15.94
N LEU A 75 -7.85 11.94 14.84
CA LEU A 75 -8.03 10.48 14.86
C LEU A 75 -6.70 9.74 14.69
N LYS A 76 -6.42 8.81 15.59
CA LYS A 76 -5.32 7.86 15.43
C LYS A 76 -5.74 6.75 14.48
N ILE A 77 -4.88 6.43 13.53
CA ILE A 77 -5.11 5.33 12.60
C ILE A 77 -4.53 4.04 13.20
N PRO A 78 -5.35 2.98 13.36
CA PRO A 78 -4.87 1.70 13.86
C PRO A 78 -3.80 1.10 12.94
N GLU A 79 -2.80 0.44 13.52
CA GLU A 79 -1.76 -0.26 12.76
C GLU A 79 -2.30 -1.37 11.86
N HIS A 80 -3.50 -1.86 12.13
CA HIS A 80 -4.18 -2.94 11.42
C HIS A 80 -5.11 -2.46 10.32
N LEU A 81 -5.25 -1.15 10.13
CA LEU A 81 -6.00 -0.58 9.03
C LEU A 81 -5.12 -0.47 7.79
N ARG A 82 -5.63 -0.98 6.68
CA ARG A 82 -5.01 -0.86 5.36
C ARG A 82 -5.90 -0.08 4.42
N PHE A 83 -5.26 0.63 3.50
CA PHE A 83 -5.92 1.35 2.43
C PHE A 83 -5.48 0.73 1.11
N VAL A 84 -6.44 0.44 0.28
CA VAL A 84 -6.23 -0.04 -1.09
C VAL A 84 -7.00 0.88 -2.02
N ALA A 85 -6.41 1.23 -3.13
CA ALA A 85 -7.06 2.04 -4.14
C ALA A 85 -7.05 1.30 -5.48
N THR A 86 -8.16 1.31 -6.20
CA THR A 86 -8.17 0.97 -7.62
C THR A 86 -7.99 2.24 -8.43
N ILE A 87 -7.25 2.14 -9.51
CA ILE A 87 -7.03 3.23 -10.47
C ILE A 87 -7.16 2.70 -11.88
N ASN A 88 -7.69 3.51 -12.77
CA ASN A 88 -7.68 3.25 -14.20
C ASN A 88 -6.55 4.04 -14.86
N TYR A 89 -5.87 3.42 -15.82
CA TYR A 89 -4.83 4.08 -16.58
C TYR A 89 -5.33 4.32 -18.01
N ASP A 90 -6.12 5.38 -18.16
CA ASP A 90 -6.68 5.80 -19.44
C ASP A 90 -6.65 7.33 -19.59
N ASN A 91 -7.08 7.83 -20.73
CA ASN A 91 -7.03 9.26 -21.06
C ASN A 91 -8.09 10.10 -20.32
N THR A 92 -8.99 9.48 -19.57
CA THR A 92 -10.09 10.14 -18.87
C THR A 92 -9.86 10.30 -17.37
N THR A 93 -8.76 9.73 -16.87
CA THR A 93 -8.42 9.72 -15.45
C THR A 93 -7.17 10.56 -15.17
N GLU A 94 -7.04 11.01 -13.92
CA GLU A 94 -5.92 11.80 -13.45
C GLU A 94 -4.68 10.92 -13.22
N PHE A 95 -3.51 11.47 -13.56
CA PHE A 95 -2.25 10.81 -13.25
C PHE A 95 -1.93 10.92 -11.75
N LEU A 96 -1.40 9.83 -11.18
CA LEU A 96 -0.90 9.89 -9.82
C LEU A 96 0.34 10.78 -9.73
N SER A 97 0.35 11.68 -8.75
CA SER A 97 1.53 12.51 -8.52
C SER A 97 2.71 11.68 -7.99
N HIS A 98 3.92 12.16 -8.22
CA HIS A 98 5.14 11.57 -7.65
C HIS A 98 5.07 11.46 -6.12
N ARG A 99 4.31 12.35 -5.48
CA ARG A 99 4.14 12.35 -4.02
C ARG A 99 3.34 11.15 -3.53
N VAL A 100 2.35 10.71 -4.29
CA VAL A 100 1.56 9.49 -4.03
C VAL A 100 2.40 8.26 -4.36
N LEU A 101 3.02 8.25 -5.56
CA LEU A 101 3.85 7.14 -6.04
C LEU A 101 5.07 6.86 -5.15
N ASP A 102 5.59 7.86 -4.44
CA ASP A 102 6.67 7.67 -3.47
C ASP A 102 6.21 6.96 -2.18
N ARG A 103 4.90 6.89 -1.95
CA ARG A 103 4.30 6.38 -0.71
C ARG A 103 3.52 5.10 -0.84
N ALA A 104 3.03 4.79 -2.02
CA ALA A 104 2.20 3.62 -2.26
C ALA A 104 2.85 2.70 -3.30
N PRO A 105 2.90 1.38 -3.07
CA PRO A 105 3.22 0.43 -4.11
C PRO A 105 2.10 0.40 -5.14
N VAL A 106 2.43 0.23 -6.40
CA VAL A 106 1.48 0.11 -7.51
C VAL A 106 1.56 -1.31 -8.07
N ILE A 107 0.43 -2.01 -8.10
CA ILE A 107 0.34 -3.35 -8.66
C ILE A 107 -0.40 -3.23 -9.99
N LEU A 108 0.29 -3.56 -11.07
CA LEU A 108 -0.32 -3.64 -12.39
C LEU A 108 -1.10 -4.97 -12.51
N LEU A 109 -2.39 -4.84 -12.79
CA LEU A 109 -3.24 -5.99 -13.11
C LEU A 109 -3.27 -6.15 -14.63
N GLU A 110 -2.57 -7.13 -15.14
CA GLU A 110 -2.60 -7.47 -16.56
C GLU A 110 -3.87 -8.26 -16.90
N ASN A 111 -4.39 -8.03 -18.11
CA ASN A 111 -5.47 -8.83 -18.64
C ASN A 111 -4.97 -10.26 -18.87
N SER A 112 -5.28 -11.16 -17.96
CA SER A 112 -5.06 -12.58 -18.18
C SER A 112 -6.19 -13.15 -19.03
N ASN A 113 -5.84 -14.01 -19.99
CA ASN A 113 -6.83 -14.83 -20.70
C ASN A 113 -7.39 -15.88 -19.72
N ILE A 114 -8.31 -15.45 -18.86
CA ILE A 114 -8.96 -16.35 -17.92
C ILE A 114 -9.90 -17.24 -18.72
N SER A 115 -9.60 -18.53 -18.78
CA SER A 115 -10.49 -19.49 -19.45
C SER A 115 -11.79 -19.66 -18.63
N PRO A 116 -12.93 -19.95 -19.29
CA PRO A 116 -14.18 -20.21 -18.57
C PRO A 116 -14.03 -21.26 -17.45
N SER A 117 -13.21 -22.28 -17.68
CA SER A 117 -12.91 -23.30 -16.66
C SER A 117 -12.14 -22.77 -15.44
N MET A 118 -11.38 -21.70 -15.56
CA MET A 118 -10.74 -21.02 -14.42
C MET A 118 -11.78 -20.19 -13.64
N ILE A 119 -12.69 -19.53 -14.32
CA ILE A 119 -13.79 -18.79 -13.67
C ILE A 119 -14.64 -19.76 -12.85
N ASP A 120 -15.02 -20.91 -13.42
CA ASP A 120 -15.77 -21.94 -12.71
C ASP A 120 -15.01 -22.46 -11.49
N LYS A 121 -13.69 -22.66 -11.58
CA LYS A 121 -12.86 -23.07 -10.43
C LYS A 121 -12.81 -22.00 -9.35
N ILE A 122 -12.71 -20.73 -9.70
CA ILE A 122 -12.69 -19.62 -8.75
C ILE A 122 -14.05 -19.48 -8.06
N GLN A 123 -15.15 -19.54 -8.83
CA GLN A 123 -16.52 -19.43 -8.30
C GLN A 123 -16.92 -20.64 -7.43
N ASN A 124 -16.43 -21.82 -7.77
CA ASN A 124 -16.73 -23.05 -7.03
C ASN A 124 -15.67 -23.37 -5.95
N SER A 125 -14.58 -22.62 -5.87
CA SER A 125 -13.65 -22.73 -4.75
C SER A 125 -14.27 -22.09 -3.51
N ASN A 126 -15.17 -22.82 -2.87
CA ASN A 126 -15.70 -22.49 -1.53
C ASN A 126 -14.64 -22.66 -0.41
N ASN A 127 -13.37 -22.49 -0.74
CA ASN A 127 -12.26 -22.47 0.21
C ASN A 127 -12.20 -21.10 0.92
N LEU A 128 -13.33 -20.68 1.48
CA LEU A 128 -13.29 -19.76 2.59
C LEU A 128 -12.51 -20.46 3.69
N LEU A 129 -11.47 -19.83 4.18
CA LEU A 129 -10.75 -20.31 5.36
C LEU A 129 -11.81 -20.51 6.45
N ASP A 130 -11.95 -21.75 6.94
CA ASP A 130 -12.91 -22.08 8.01
C ASP A 130 -12.59 -21.33 9.33
N MET A 131 -11.40 -20.74 9.40
CA MET A 131 -10.96 -19.95 10.53
C MET A 131 -10.51 -18.55 10.10
N PRO A 132 -10.96 -17.49 10.79
CA PRO A 132 -10.51 -16.14 10.50
C PRO A 132 -9.00 -16.03 10.77
N ILE A 133 -8.27 -15.39 9.85
CA ILE A 133 -6.85 -15.08 10.05
C ILE A 133 -6.76 -14.01 11.14
N THR A 134 -6.05 -14.32 12.22
CA THR A 134 -5.81 -13.36 13.30
C THR A 134 -4.78 -12.31 12.89
N TYR A 135 -4.83 -11.14 13.52
CA TYR A 135 -3.83 -10.10 13.32
C TYR A 135 -2.40 -10.60 13.60
N ASP A 136 -2.21 -11.35 14.65
CA ASP A 136 -0.89 -11.87 15.04
C ASP A 136 -0.27 -12.74 13.93
N VAL A 137 -1.09 -13.50 13.20
CA VAL A 137 -0.65 -14.26 12.02
C VAL A 137 -0.27 -13.33 10.87
N LEU A 138 -1.08 -12.32 10.58
CA LEU A 138 -0.77 -11.34 9.54
C LEU A 138 0.49 -10.56 9.87
N GLU A 139 0.67 -10.14 11.12
CA GLU A 139 1.85 -9.42 11.57
C GLU A 139 3.13 -10.29 11.46
N TYR A 140 3.03 -11.56 11.84
CA TYR A 140 4.16 -12.48 11.71
C TYR A 140 4.63 -12.61 10.27
N TYR A 141 3.72 -12.82 9.32
CA TYR A 141 4.08 -13.03 7.92
C TYR A 141 4.36 -11.72 7.15
N PHE A 142 3.60 -10.66 7.41
CA PHE A 142 3.58 -9.44 6.60
C PHE A 142 3.95 -8.17 7.37
N GLY A 143 4.09 -8.25 8.69
CA GLY A 143 4.44 -7.09 9.52
C GLY A 143 5.81 -6.52 9.20
N VAL A 144 5.95 -5.22 9.34
CA VAL A 144 7.21 -4.49 9.16
C VAL A 144 8.14 -4.75 10.35
N VAL A 145 9.43 -4.98 10.11
CA VAL A 145 10.42 -5.09 11.19
C VAL A 145 10.92 -3.70 11.61
N ASN A 146 11.30 -3.56 12.87
CA ASN A 146 11.74 -2.27 13.47
C ASN A 146 13.19 -1.87 13.12
N TYR A 147 13.79 -2.56 12.15
CA TYR A 147 15.12 -2.26 11.64
C TYR A 147 15.07 -2.25 10.10
N ILE A 148 16.09 -1.74 9.45
CA ILE A 148 16.23 -1.79 7.99
C ILE A 148 16.90 -3.12 7.64
N PRO A 149 16.16 -4.07 6.99
CA PRO A 149 16.75 -5.34 6.61
C PRO A 149 17.82 -5.18 5.53
N GLU A 150 18.79 -6.08 5.54
CA GLU A 150 19.78 -6.16 4.46
C GLU A 150 19.26 -6.96 3.28
N LEU A 151 19.64 -6.54 2.08
CA LEU A 151 19.52 -7.36 0.88
C LEU A 151 20.62 -8.42 0.89
N THR A 152 20.42 -9.53 0.21
CA THR A 152 21.53 -10.46 -0.05
C THR A 152 22.57 -9.80 -0.95
N ASP A 153 23.82 -10.30 -0.95
CA ASP A 153 24.88 -9.74 -1.78
C ASP A 153 24.51 -9.68 -3.27
N LYS A 154 23.73 -10.67 -3.74
CA LYS A 154 23.25 -10.72 -5.12
C LYS A 154 22.18 -9.67 -5.37
N GLU A 155 21.19 -9.56 -4.49
CA GLU A 155 20.13 -8.55 -4.57
C GLU A 155 20.70 -7.13 -4.48
N GLN A 156 21.68 -6.91 -3.58
CA GLN A 156 22.31 -5.59 -3.42
C GLN A 156 23.05 -5.15 -4.69
N ARG A 157 23.80 -6.06 -5.30
CA ARG A 157 24.51 -5.74 -6.57
C ARG A 157 23.54 -5.38 -7.68
N ILE A 158 22.44 -6.15 -7.83
CA ILE A 158 21.41 -5.87 -8.85
C ILE A 158 20.73 -4.54 -8.55
N PHE A 159 20.36 -4.29 -7.29
CA PHE A 159 19.71 -3.05 -6.90
C PHE A 159 20.59 -1.82 -7.16
N ASP A 160 21.89 -1.90 -6.85
CA ASP A 160 22.84 -0.83 -7.10
C ASP A 160 23.03 -0.57 -8.61
N GLN A 161 23.03 -1.61 -9.44
CA GLN A 161 23.07 -1.47 -10.89
C GLN A 161 21.80 -0.80 -11.43
N ILE A 162 20.62 -1.22 -10.98
CA ILE A 162 19.34 -0.61 -11.37
C ILE A 162 19.32 0.86 -10.98
N LYS A 163 19.72 1.16 -9.74
CA LYS A 163 19.80 2.54 -9.25
C LYS A 163 20.72 3.39 -10.14
N LEU A 164 21.89 2.89 -10.47
CA LEU A 164 22.84 3.58 -11.34
C LEU A 164 22.23 3.85 -12.72
N VAL A 165 21.55 2.88 -13.32
CA VAL A 165 20.91 3.03 -14.64
C VAL A 165 19.77 4.07 -14.58
N LEU A 166 18.96 4.06 -13.56
CA LEU A 166 17.81 4.97 -13.43
C LEU A 166 18.24 6.42 -13.11
N GLU A 167 19.32 6.60 -12.35
CA GLU A 167 19.80 7.91 -11.89
C GLU A 167 20.80 8.57 -12.86
N ASP A 168 21.45 7.81 -13.77
CA ASP A 168 22.46 8.33 -14.69
C ASP A 168 21.83 8.75 -16.05
N LYS A 169 21.98 10.03 -16.36
CA LYS A 169 21.54 10.62 -17.64
C LYS A 169 22.21 9.99 -18.88
N LYS A 170 23.35 9.31 -18.72
CA LYS A 170 24.08 8.71 -19.83
C LYS A 170 23.34 7.55 -20.51
N PHE A 171 22.41 6.91 -19.80
CA PHE A 171 21.67 5.78 -20.36
C PHE A 171 20.48 6.19 -21.25
N ASP A 172 20.24 7.50 -21.40
CA ASP A 172 19.20 8.07 -22.29
C ASP A 172 17.81 7.40 -22.18
N LEU A 173 17.45 7.05 -20.95
CA LEU A 173 16.14 6.47 -20.61
C LEU A 173 15.05 7.54 -20.46
N GLY A 174 15.30 8.76 -20.96
CA GLY A 174 14.43 9.90 -20.77
C GLY A 174 14.69 10.62 -19.44
N LYS A 175 13.65 10.83 -18.62
CA LYS A 175 13.81 11.51 -17.34
C LYS A 175 14.45 10.58 -16.30
N THR A 176 15.52 11.06 -15.64
CA THR A 176 16.14 10.30 -14.55
C THR A 176 15.15 10.09 -13.38
N ILE A 177 15.17 8.88 -12.86
CA ILE A 177 14.34 8.47 -11.71
C ILE A 177 15.26 8.31 -10.50
N GLN A 178 15.01 9.09 -9.45
CA GLN A 178 15.72 8.93 -8.18
C GLN A 178 14.94 8.01 -7.25
N ILE A 179 15.62 7.00 -6.73
CA ILE A 179 15.05 6.11 -5.71
C ILE A 179 15.17 6.77 -4.36
N SER A 180 14.05 7.19 -3.79
CA SER A 180 14.02 7.80 -2.47
C SER A 180 14.46 6.83 -1.37
N ASN A 181 14.94 7.37 -0.24
CA ASN A 181 15.26 6.54 0.93
C ASN A 181 14.04 5.74 1.41
N ARG A 182 12.84 6.30 1.31
CA ARG A 182 11.59 5.61 1.66
C ARG A 182 11.38 4.39 0.79
N LYS A 183 11.50 4.53 -0.53
CA LYS A 183 11.39 3.40 -1.47
C LYS A 183 12.48 2.36 -1.23
N SER A 184 13.71 2.78 -1.01
CA SER A 184 14.81 1.87 -0.68
C SER A 184 14.52 1.03 0.58
N ILE A 185 13.97 1.64 1.63
CA ILE A 185 13.57 0.95 2.85
C ILE A 185 12.40 0.00 2.57
N ALA A 186 11.39 0.45 1.83
CA ALA A 186 10.23 -0.37 1.47
C ALA A 186 10.63 -1.62 0.66
N ILE A 187 11.55 -1.49 -0.30
CA ILE A 187 12.11 -2.61 -1.07
C ILE A 187 12.77 -3.63 -0.14
N ARG A 188 13.61 -3.17 0.79
CA ARG A 188 14.30 -4.04 1.76
C ARG A 188 13.34 -4.77 2.67
N GLN A 189 12.32 -4.07 3.18
CA GLN A 189 11.26 -4.66 4.00
C GLN A 189 10.47 -5.72 3.22
N TYR A 190 10.11 -5.41 1.98
CA TYR A 190 9.42 -6.34 1.10
C TYR A 190 10.27 -7.60 0.86
N CYS A 191 11.52 -7.45 0.43
CA CYS A 191 12.41 -8.59 0.17
C CYS A 191 12.58 -9.47 1.42
N ASN A 192 12.73 -8.86 2.60
CA ASN A 192 12.86 -9.59 3.86
C ASN A 192 11.67 -10.50 4.16
N LYS A 193 10.45 -10.03 3.88
CA LYS A 193 9.21 -10.79 4.13
C LYS A 193 8.82 -11.72 2.98
N ALA A 194 9.00 -11.27 1.75
CA ALA A 194 8.60 -12.04 0.57
C ALA A 194 9.53 -13.21 0.25
N ARG A 195 10.84 -13.06 0.49
CA ARG A 195 11.85 -14.07 0.15
C ARG A 195 11.53 -15.48 0.69
N PRO A 196 11.22 -15.69 1.98
CA PRO A 196 10.88 -17.02 2.48
C PRO A 196 9.58 -17.56 1.89
N LEU A 197 8.61 -16.69 1.58
CA LEU A 197 7.34 -17.10 0.99
C LEU A 197 7.50 -17.49 -0.49
N MET A 198 8.32 -16.76 -1.24
CA MET A 198 8.53 -17.00 -2.67
C MET A 198 9.43 -18.19 -2.96
N ARG A 199 10.35 -18.55 -2.06
CA ARG A 199 11.16 -19.77 -2.17
C ARG A 199 10.33 -21.04 -2.27
N ALA A 200 9.15 -21.07 -1.71
CA ALA A 200 8.23 -22.19 -1.82
C ALA A 200 7.68 -22.41 -3.25
N TYR A 201 7.81 -21.41 -4.13
CA TYR A 201 7.28 -21.44 -5.49
C TYR A 201 8.34 -21.47 -6.59
N SER A 202 9.60 -21.20 -6.28
CA SER A 202 10.67 -21.15 -7.27
C SER A 202 12.02 -21.35 -6.61
N ASP A 203 12.55 -22.55 -6.72
CA ASP A 203 13.88 -22.90 -6.20
C ASP A 203 15.02 -22.22 -6.98
N ASP A 204 14.78 -21.77 -8.22
CA ASP A 204 15.83 -21.33 -9.14
C ASP A 204 16.01 -19.80 -9.19
N ASN A 205 15.09 -18.99 -8.60
CA ASN A 205 15.19 -17.53 -8.69
C ASN A 205 15.44 -16.86 -7.33
N ASP A 206 16.72 -16.78 -6.96
CA ASP A 206 17.18 -16.15 -5.71
C ASP A 206 16.84 -14.65 -5.58
N VAL A 207 16.41 -13.98 -6.68
CA VAL A 207 16.14 -12.56 -6.71
C VAL A 207 14.68 -12.19 -6.98
N LEU A 208 13.80 -13.20 -7.02
CA LEU A 208 12.39 -13.02 -7.35
C LEU A 208 11.70 -11.96 -6.45
N ALA A 209 12.03 -11.95 -5.17
CA ALA A 209 11.49 -10.96 -4.24
C ALA A 209 11.90 -9.53 -4.61
N LEU A 210 13.15 -9.34 -5.08
CA LEU A 210 13.63 -8.04 -5.53
C LEU A 210 12.95 -7.60 -6.83
N ASP A 211 12.75 -8.51 -7.79
CA ASP A 211 12.05 -8.22 -9.05
C ASP A 211 10.64 -7.67 -8.78
N TYR A 212 9.87 -8.36 -7.94
CA TYR A 212 8.53 -7.89 -7.58
C TYR A 212 8.55 -6.59 -6.78
N ALA A 213 9.52 -6.41 -5.89
CA ALA A 213 9.66 -5.16 -5.14
C ALA A 213 9.92 -3.97 -6.07
N ILE A 214 10.78 -4.15 -7.07
CA ILE A 214 11.12 -3.12 -8.05
C ILE A 214 9.91 -2.79 -8.92
N LEU A 215 9.23 -3.80 -9.46
CA LEU A 215 8.05 -3.61 -10.31
C LEU A 215 6.91 -2.85 -9.60
N GLN A 216 6.79 -3.00 -8.29
CA GLN A 216 5.70 -2.36 -7.53
C GLN A 216 6.08 -1.00 -6.92
N LEU A 217 7.37 -0.75 -6.70
CA LEU A 217 7.82 0.39 -5.91
C LEU A 217 8.60 1.43 -6.72
N ILE A 218 9.10 1.10 -7.90
CA ILE A 218 9.82 2.02 -8.80
C ILE A 218 8.99 2.34 -10.02
#